data_0d3d8672bd889733b78e5523a5f172a9
#
_entry.id   0d3d8672bd889733b78e5523a5f172a9
#
_cell.length_a   1.000
_cell.length_b   1.000
_cell.length_c   1.000
_cell.angle_alpha   90.00
_cell.angle_beta   90.00
_cell.angle_gamma   90.00
#
_symmetry.space_group_name_H-M   'P 1'
#
loop_
_entity.id
_entity.type
_entity.pdbx_description
1 polymer ?
#
loop_
_entity_poly.entity_id
_entity_poly.type
_entity_poly.pdbx_seq_one_letter_code
_entity_poly.pdbx_strand_id
1 'polypeptide(L)'
;MAIAHITVPADSTHIVESKSFKLYLNSFNNSVFADADAVRAALRRDLSAAIWQGGPVMASVGVKLLTPELFDREPIHELDGLNLDRLDVECSRYQPAPDLLPAAFDEQPVQETLVSGLLKSNCLVTGQPDWGSVQISYAGPQIEQGGLLQYIVSFRNHNEFHEQC
;
A
#
# COMPACT_ATOMS: atom_id res chain seq x y z
N MET A 1 18.76 15.81 -0.95
CA MET A 1 17.91 14.68 -0.48
C MET A 1 16.53 15.24 -0.17
N ALA A 2 15.44 14.50 -0.44
CA ALA A 2 14.07 14.94 -0.14
C ALA A 2 13.21 13.71 0.17
N ILE A 3 12.06 13.91 0.85
CA ILE A 3 10.97 12.93 0.94
C ILE A 3 9.93 13.31 -0.09
N ALA A 4 9.42 12.33 -0.83
CA ALA A 4 8.33 12.53 -1.77
C ALA A 4 7.09 11.76 -1.30
N HIS A 5 5.96 12.46 -1.13
CA HIS A 5 4.65 11.85 -0.99
C HIS A 5 4.00 11.79 -2.37
N ILE A 6 3.68 10.59 -2.80
CA ILE A 6 3.06 10.33 -4.09
C ILE A 6 1.65 9.80 -3.85
N THR A 7 0.66 10.47 -4.43
CA THR A 7 -0.73 10.04 -4.36
C THR A 7 -1.19 9.63 -5.75
N VAL A 8 -1.60 8.39 -5.90
CA VAL A 8 -2.08 7.82 -7.17
C VAL A 8 -3.61 7.70 -7.11
N PRO A 9 -4.35 8.15 -8.15
CA PRO A 9 -5.79 7.94 -8.21
C PRO A 9 -6.14 6.45 -8.18
N ALA A 10 -7.13 6.08 -7.35
CA ALA A 10 -7.53 4.67 -7.16
C ALA A 10 -8.17 4.04 -8.40
N ASP A 11 -8.69 4.86 -9.31
CA ASP A 11 -9.30 4.47 -10.58
C ASP A 11 -8.29 4.41 -11.75
N SER A 12 -6.98 4.59 -11.47
CA SER A 12 -5.94 4.47 -12.49
C SER A 12 -5.92 3.06 -13.09
N THR A 13 -5.61 2.97 -14.39
CA THR A 13 -5.61 1.69 -15.12
C THR A 13 -4.40 0.81 -14.82
N HIS A 14 -3.35 1.40 -14.26
CA HIS A 14 -2.10 0.70 -13.92
C HIS A 14 -1.58 1.18 -12.56
N ILE A 15 -0.83 0.32 -11.90
CA ILE A 15 -0.07 0.63 -10.69
C ILE A 15 1.43 0.65 -11.03
N VAL A 16 2.20 1.45 -10.31
CA VAL A 16 3.65 1.51 -10.47
C VAL A 16 4.31 0.61 -9.44
N GLU A 17 5.07 -0.37 -9.90
CA GLU A 17 5.81 -1.29 -9.03
C GLU A 17 6.94 -0.55 -8.30
N SER A 18 7.08 -0.80 -6.99
CA SER A 18 7.93 -0.03 -6.06
C SER A 18 9.41 -0.05 -6.41
N LYS A 19 9.96 -1.17 -6.89
CA LYS A 19 11.38 -1.30 -7.26
C LYS A 19 11.67 -0.59 -8.58
N SER A 20 10.76 -0.66 -9.54
CA SER A 20 10.80 0.12 -10.80
C SER A 20 10.73 1.61 -10.50
N PHE A 21 9.90 2.01 -9.54
CA PHE A 21 9.83 3.40 -9.08
C PHE A 21 11.14 3.86 -8.44
N LYS A 22 11.79 3.03 -7.62
CA LYS A 22 13.12 3.32 -7.06
C LYS A 22 14.18 3.50 -8.15
N LEU A 23 14.18 2.65 -9.19
CA LEU A 23 15.09 2.80 -10.33
C LEU A 23 14.86 4.11 -11.09
N TYR A 24 13.59 4.46 -11.33
CA TYR A 24 13.23 5.72 -11.94
C TYR A 24 13.72 6.91 -11.11
N LEU A 25 13.49 6.93 -9.79
CA LEU A 25 14.00 7.99 -8.90
C LEU A 25 15.53 8.03 -8.88
N ASN A 26 16.21 6.89 -8.95
CA ASN A 26 17.66 6.83 -9.02
C ASN A 26 18.23 7.52 -10.28
N SER A 27 17.50 7.50 -11.39
CA SER A 27 17.92 8.20 -12.60
C SER A 27 18.06 9.71 -12.42
N PHE A 28 17.33 10.29 -11.46
CA PHE A 28 17.40 11.72 -11.14
C PHE A 28 18.74 12.14 -10.51
N ASN A 29 19.44 11.19 -9.88
CA ASN A 29 20.76 11.47 -9.27
C ASN A 29 21.82 11.88 -10.32
N ASN A 30 21.62 11.51 -11.58
CA ASN A 30 22.50 11.85 -12.69
C ASN A 30 21.93 13.00 -13.55
N SER A 31 20.88 13.66 -13.09
CA SER A 31 20.19 14.72 -13.84
C SER A 31 20.27 16.04 -13.09
N VAL A 32 20.42 17.13 -13.84
CA VAL A 32 20.37 18.48 -13.29
C VAL A 32 18.98 19.05 -13.51
N PHE A 33 18.36 19.50 -12.44
CA PHE A 33 17.08 20.20 -12.46
C PHE A 33 17.28 21.65 -12.01
N ALA A 34 16.47 22.55 -12.54
CA ALA A 34 16.55 23.98 -12.20
C ALA A 34 16.21 24.22 -10.71
N ASP A 35 15.20 23.51 -10.22
CA ASP A 35 14.69 23.64 -8.86
C ASP A 35 13.81 22.42 -8.46
N ALA A 36 13.27 22.45 -7.25
CA ALA A 36 12.37 21.40 -6.75
C ALA A 36 11.04 21.34 -7.52
N ASP A 37 10.59 22.45 -8.09
CA ASP A 37 9.35 22.49 -8.87
C ASP A 37 9.53 21.77 -10.21
N ALA A 38 10.69 21.89 -10.84
CA ALA A 38 11.04 21.12 -12.03
C ALA A 38 11.06 19.60 -11.76
N VAL A 39 11.59 19.17 -10.61
CA VAL A 39 11.56 17.78 -10.17
C VAL A 39 10.10 17.32 -9.96
N ARG A 40 9.30 18.11 -9.24
CA ARG A 40 7.87 17.82 -9.02
C ARG A 40 7.10 17.69 -10.33
N ALA A 41 7.34 18.59 -11.26
CA ALA A 41 6.69 18.58 -12.57
C ALA A 41 7.06 17.33 -13.38
N ALA A 42 8.33 16.93 -13.38
CA ALA A 42 8.79 15.70 -14.03
C ALA A 42 8.13 14.47 -13.43
N LEU A 43 8.16 14.30 -12.10
CA LEU A 43 7.51 13.21 -11.39
C LEU A 43 6.01 13.12 -11.72
N ARG A 44 5.31 14.26 -11.62
CA ARG A 44 3.88 14.31 -11.91
C ARG A 44 3.55 13.90 -13.34
N ARG A 45 4.29 14.42 -14.31
CA ARG A 45 4.11 14.10 -15.73
C ARG A 45 4.35 12.62 -16.00
N ASP A 46 5.50 12.10 -15.61
CA ASP A 46 5.95 10.78 -15.97
C ASP A 46 5.13 9.68 -15.28
N LEU A 47 4.84 9.85 -13.99
CA LEU A 47 4.00 8.92 -13.25
C LEU A 47 2.55 8.96 -13.73
N SER A 48 1.99 10.15 -14.05
CA SER A 48 0.65 10.22 -14.61
C SER A 48 0.56 9.51 -15.96
N ALA A 49 1.58 9.64 -16.80
CA ALA A 49 1.63 8.92 -18.07
C ALA A 49 1.73 7.39 -17.85
N ALA A 50 2.48 6.95 -16.85
CA ALA A 50 2.65 5.52 -16.55
C ALA A 50 1.36 4.87 -16.04
N ILE A 51 0.63 5.51 -15.12
CA ILE A 51 -0.61 4.95 -14.54
C ILE A 51 -1.82 4.96 -15.49
N TRP A 52 -1.76 5.78 -16.56
CA TRP A 52 -2.79 5.85 -17.60
C TRP A 52 -2.30 5.32 -18.96
N GLN A 53 -1.31 4.42 -18.95
CA GLN A 53 -0.71 3.88 -20.17
C GLN A 53 -1.78 3.26 -21.10
N GLY A 54 -1.75 3.68 -22.37
CA GLY A 54 -2.69 3.19 -23.39
C GLY A 54 -4.01 3.92 -23.46
N GLY A 55 -4.22 4.95 -22.62
CA GLY A 55 -5.43 5.76 -22.59
C GLY A 55 -5.18 7.25 -22.30
N PRO A 56 -6.23 8.05 -22.24
CA PRO A 56 -6.11 9.45 -21.83
C PRO A 56 -5.75 9.53 -20.33
N VAL A 57 -4.93 10.53 -19.97
CA VAL A 57 -4.66 10.85 -18.55
C VAL A 57 -5.91 11.47 -17.93
N MET A 58 -6.64 10.67 -17.15
CA MET A 58 -7.91 11.08 -16.53
C MET A 58 -7.68 11.97 -15.29
N ALA A 59 -6.63 11.69 -14.52
CA ALA A 59 -6.23 12.47 -13.36
C ALA A 59 -4.71 12.44 -13.20
N SER A 60 -4.16 13.52 -12.63
CA SER A 60 -2.73 13.59 -12.37
C SER A 60 -2.37 12.97 -11.04
N VAL A 61 -1.20 12.34 -10.97
CA VAL A 61 -0.57 11.93 -9.73
C VAL A 61 -0.30 13.15 -8.85
N GLY A 62 -0.64 13.05 -7.55
CA GLY A 62 -0.27 14.04 -6.55
C GLY A 62 1.20 13.86 -6.18
N VAL A 63 1.96 14.97 -6.12
CA VAL A 63 3.36 14.97 -5.72
C VAL A 63 3.61 16.10 -4.72
N LYS A 64 3.98 15.75 -3.48
CA LYS A 64 4.45 16.67 -2.44
C LYS A 64 5.91 16.35 -2.16
N LEU A 65 6.79 17.32 -2.29
CA LEU A 65 8.20 17.20 -1.93
C LEU A 65 8.46 17.91 -0.60
N LEU A 66 9.18 17.24 0.27
CA LEU A 66 9.63 17.76 1.56
C LEU A 66 11.16 17.85 1.53
N THR A 67 11.66 19.03 1.79
CA THR A 67 13.11 19.29 1.94
C THR A 67 13.58 18.91 3.35
N PRO A 68 14.90 18.75 3.58
CA PRO A 68 15.44 18.32 4.88
C PRO A 68 14.97 19.14 6.07
N GLU A 69 14.70 20.43 5.87
CA GLU A 69 14.24 21.35 6.92
C GLU A 69 12.83 21.00 7.45
N LEU A 70 12.10 20.15 6.72
CA LEU A 70 10.75 19.73 7.07
C LEU A 70 10.69 18.30 7.60
N PHE A 71 11.79 17.54 7.62
CA PHE A 71 11.77 16.11 7.99
C PHE A 71 11.30 15.90 9.43
N ASP A 72 11.69 16.76 10.37
CA ASP A 72 11.27 16.67 11.76
C ASP A 72 9.77 16.95 11.99
N ARG A 73 9.07 17.40 10.95
CA ARG A 73 7.64 17.68 10.97
C ARG A 73 6.80 16.54 10.39
N GLU A 74 7.44 15.49 9.84
CA GLU A 74 6.77 14.31 9.32
C GLU A 74 6.67 13.28 10.46
N PRO A 75 5.49 13.14 11.08
CA PRO A 75 5.32 12.23 12.20
C PRO A 75 5.30 10.78 11.73
N ILE A 76 5.87 9.90 12.56
CA ILE A 76 5.69 8.46 12.44
C ILE A 76 4.48 8.11 13.31
N HIS A 77 3.45 7.54 12.70
CA HIS A 77 2.23 7.12 13.38
C HIS A 77 2.04 5.61 13.28
N GLU A 78 1.45 5.03 14.31
CA GLU A 78 0.81 3.73 14.19
C GLU A 78 -0.58 3.90 13.56
N LEU A 79 -1.07 2.86 12.92
CA LEU A 79 -2.43 2.85 12.36
C LEU A 79 -3.44 2.76 13.51
N ASP A 80 -4.45 3.63 13.49
CA ASP A 80 -5.52 3.64 14.49
C ASP A 80 -6.55 2.53 14.17
N GLY A 81 -7.06 1.88 15.22
CA GLY A 81 -8.10 0.86 15.11
C GLY A 81 -7.94 -0.28 16.10
N LEU A 82 -8.85 -1.24 16.01
CA LEU A 82 -8.76 -2.47 16.79
C LEU A 82 -7.64 -3.36 16.21
N ASN A 83 -6.60 -3.58 17.00
CA ASN A 83 -5.47 -4.40 16.59
C ASN A 83 -5.79 -5.89 16.71
N LEU A 84 -5.68 -6.61 15.59
CA LEU A 84 -5.99 -8.03 15.46
C LEU A 84 -4.82 -8.94 15.83
N ASP A 85 -3.60 -8.43 15.90
CA ASP A 85 -2.36 -9.22 16.00
C ASP A 85 -2.25 -10.03 17.32
N ARG A 86 -3.09 -9.69 18.30
CA ARG A 86 -3.11 -10.35 19.63
C ARG A 86 -4.24 -11.38 19.76
N LEU A 87 -5.03 -11.59 18.72
CA LEU A 87 -6.06 -12.62 18.75
C LEU A 87 -5.41 -14.01 18.81
N ASP A 88 -5.94 -14.84 19.70
CA ASP A 88 -5.51 -16.24 19.82
C ASP A 88 -6.23 -17.10 18.77
N VAL A 89 -5.67 -17.12 17.56
CA VAL A 89 -6.20 -17.89 16.43
C VAL A 89 -5.13 -18.81 15.86
N GLU A 90 -5.52 -20.04 15.54
CA GLU A 90 -4.64 -20.98 14.87
C GLU A 90 -4.61 -20.69 13.37
N CYS A 91 -3.40 -20.48 12.81
CA CYS A 91 -3.18 -20.25 11.39
C CYS A 91 -2.53 -21.48 10.76
N SER A 92 -3.19 -22.13 9.84
CA SER A 92 -2.71 -23.34 9.16
C SER A 92 -2.60 -23.19 7.64
N ARG A 93 -3.09 -22.08 7.08
CA ARG A 93 -3.10 -21.79 5.64
C ARG A 93 -2.17 -20.62 5.34
N TYR A 94 -1.23 -20.82 4.39
CA TYR A 94 -0.19 -19.85 4.03
C TYR A 94 -0.15 -19.55 2.53
N GLN A 95 -1.29 -19.73 1.85
CA GLN A 95 -1.58 -19.24 0.51
C GLN A 95 -2.86 -18.43 0.59
N PRO A 96 -3.04 -17.36 -0.21
CA PRO A 96 -4.22 -16.49 -0.17
C PRO A 96 -5.52 -17.29 -0.12
N ALA A 97 -6.30 -17.07 0.92
CA ALA A 97 -7.47 -17.88 1.25
C ALA A 97 -8.69 -16.99 1.55
N PRO A 98 -9.34 -16.40 0.52
CA PRO A 98 -10.47 -15.48 0.71
C PRO A 98 -11.69 -16.14 1.34
N ASP A 99 -11.78 -17.46 1.31
CA ASP A 99 -12.82 -18.23 2.01
C ASP A 99 -12.71 -18.18 3.55
N LEU A 100 -11.62 -17.64 4.09
CA LEU A 100 -11.43 -17.34 5.51
C LEU A 100 -12.10 -16.03 5.96
N LEU A 101 -12.76 -15.31 5.06
CA LEU A 101 -13.42 -14.02 5.33
C LEU A 101 -14.95 -14.18 5.44
N PRO A 102 -15.48 -14.79 6.51
CA PRO A 102 -16.92 -14.77 6.74
C PRO A 102 -17.36 -13.39 7.23
N ALA A 103 -18.58 -13.00 6.87
CA ALA A 103 -19.23 -11.82 7.37
C ALA A 103 -20.65 -12.17 7.89
N ALA A 104 -21.06 -11.51 8.95
CA ALA A 104 -22.36 -11.72 9.58
C ALA A 104 -23.46 -10.92 8.86
N PHE A 105 -23.94 -11.42 7.73
CA PHE A 105 -24.94 -10.72 6.90
C PHE A 105 -26.32 -10.59 7.56
N ASP A 106 -26.61 -11.43 8.55
CA ASP A 106 -27.90 -11.46 9.25
C ASP A 106 -27.93 -10.56 10.50
N GLU A 107 -26.81 -9.91 10.82
CA GLU A 107 -26.68 -9.03 11.98
C GLU A 107 -26.81 -7.55 11.58
N GLN A 108 -26.96 -6.68 12.61
CA GLN A 108 -26.98 -5.25 12.38
C GLN A 108 -25.64 -4.78 11.82
N PRO A 109 -25.64 -3.90 10.80
CA PRO A 109 -24.40 -3.35 10.26
C PRO A 109 -23.58 -2.63 11.33
N VAL A 110 -22.26 -2.82 11.28
CA VAL A 110 -21.30 -2.14 12.15
C VAL A 110 -20.49 -1.09 11.37
N GLN A 111 -19.90 -0.17 12.09
CA GLN A 111 -18.83 0.70 11.56
C GLN A 111 -17.61 0.50 12.46
N GLU A 112 -16.56 -0.07 11.88
CA GLU A 112 -15.35 -0.35 12.63
C GLU A 112 -14.08 -0.13 11.78
N THR A 113 -12.97 0.00 12.48
CA THR A 113 -11.63 0.07 11.88
C THR A 113 -10.77 -1.01 12.51
N LEU A 114 -10.26 -1.91 11.68
CA LEU A 114 -9.42 -3.05 12.06
C LEU A 114 -8.00 -2.84 11.56
N VAL A 115 -7.01 -3.26 12.34
CA VAL A 115 -5.59 -3.05 12.03
C VAL A 115 -4.81 -4.33 12.26
N SER A 116 -3.88 -4.63 11.35
CA SER A 116 -2.87 -5.69 11.54
C SER A 116 -1.53 -5.28 10.95
N GLY A 117 -0.44 -5.59 11.67
CA GLY A 117 0.94 -5.49 11.21
C GLY A 117 1.51 -6.81 10.70
N LEU A 118 0.68 -7.86 10.53
CA LEU A 118 1.12 -9.21 10.19
C LEU A 118 0.98 -9.57 8.70
N LEU A 119 0.60 -8.62 7.85
CA LEU A 119 0.63 -8.85 6.41
C LEU A 119 2.07 -9.07 5.95
N LYS A 120 2.32 -10.18 5.29
CA LYS A 120 3.63 -10.54 4.76
C LYS A 120 3.47 -11.35 3.47
N SER A 121 4.17 -10.92 2.45
CA SER A 121 4.36 -11.68 1.22
C SER A 121 5.85 -11.87 0.96
N ASN A 122 6.22 -12.49 -0.16
CA ASN A 122 7.61 -12.62 -0.56
C ASN A 122 7.78 -12.00 -1.96
N CYS A 123 8.89 -11.33 -2.17
CA CYS A 123 9.24 -10.81 -3.48
C CYS A 123 9.36 -11.97 -4.50
N LEU A 124 8.65 -11.90 -5.61
CA LEU A 124 8.65 -12.90 -6.67
C LEU A 124 10.08 -13.19 -7.20
N VAL A 125 10.94 -12.17 -7.25
CA VAL A 125 12.28 -12.28 -7.86
C VAL A 125 13.32 -12.77 -6.85
N THR A 126 13.31 -12.28 -5.62
CA THR A 126 14.37 -12.54 -4.62
C THR A 126 13.95 -13.51 -3.54
N GLY A 127 12.66 -13.78 -3.38
CA GLY A 127 12.11 -14.56 -2.27
C GLY A 127 12.23 -13.87 -0.91
N GLN A 128 12.70 -12.63 -0.86
CA GLN A 128 12.82 -11.90 0.40
C GLN A 128 11.43 -11.47 0.91
N PRO A 129 11.23 -11.42 2.23
CA PRO A 129 9.96 -11.02 2.80
C PRO A 129 9.71 -9.52 2.62
N ASP A 130 8.50 -9.19 2.20
CA ASP A 130 7.94 -7.86 2.21
C ASP A 130 6.83 -7.79 3.27
N TRP A 131 7.03 -6.98 4.30
CA TRP A 131 6.07 -6.78 5.39
C TRP A 131 5.27 -5.51 5.18
N GLY A 132 4.00 -5.55 5.57
CA GLY A 132 3.10 -4.41 5.54
C GLY A 132 2.16 -4.37 6.74
N SER A 133 1.70 -3.17 7.06
CA SER A 133 0.57 -2.98 7.96
C SER A 133 -0.67 -2.64 7.16
N VAL A 134 -1.81 -3.17 7.56
CA VAL A 134 -3.10 -2.94 6.91
C VAL A 134 -4.07 -2.32 7.91
N GLN A 135 -4.81 -1.32 7.45
CA GLN A 135 -5.94 -0.72 8.15
C GLN A 135 -7.19 -0.85 7.27
N ILE A 136 -8.25 -1.39 7.83
CA ILE A 136 -9.52 -1.61 7.14
C ILE A 136 -10.60 -0.85 7.90
N SER A 137 -11.10 0.22 7.31
CA SER A 137 -12.25 0.97 7.83
C SER A 137 -13.46 0.70 6.94
N TYR A 138 -14.53 0.21 7.50
CA TYR A 138 -15.73 -0.15 6.76
C TYR A 138 -17.02 0.08 7.54
N ALA A 139 -18.12 0.13 6.80
CA ALA A 139 -19.47 0.10 7.35
C ALA A 139 -20.27 -0.98 6.59
N GLY A 140 -20.83 -1.95 7.32
CA GLY A 140 -21.55 -3.08 6.73
C GLY A 140 -21.66 -4.27 7.67
N PRO A 141 -21.95 -5.46 7.13
CA PRO A 141 -21.94 -6.68 7.91
C PRO A 141 -20.62 -6.87 8.64
N GLN A 142 -20.68 -7.29 9.90
CA GLN A 142 -19.47 -7.47 10.70
C GLN A 142 -18.59 -8.58 10.10
N ILE A 143 -17.32 -8.24 9.87
CA ILE A 143 -16.30 -9.21 9.47
C ILE A 143 -15.83 -9.97 10.71
N GLU A 144 -15.77 -11.30 10.63
CA GLU A 144 -15.23 -12.13 11.71
C GLU A 144 -13.72 -11.86 11.83
N GLN A 145 -13.31 -11.32 12.98
CA GLN A 145 -11.98 -10.78 13.19
C GLN A 145 -10.88 -11.85 13.15
N GLY A 146 -11.16 -13.06 13.67
CA GLY A 146 -10.23 -14.18 13.62
C GLY A 146 -9.98 -14.66 12.20
N GLY A 147 -11.04 -14.78 11.40
CA GLY A 147 -10.96 -15.14 9.98
C GLY A 147 -10.23 -14.06 9.17
N LEU A 148 -10.44 -12.78 9.49
CA LEU A 148 -9.68 -11.70 8.84
C LEU A 148 -8.19 -11.81 9.17
N LEU A 149 -7.83 -12.07 10.43
CA LEU A 149 -6.43 -12.27 10.80
C LEU A 149 -5.84 -13.50 10.10
N GLN A 150 -6.55 -14.62 10.06
CA GLN A 150 -6.13 -15.82 9.32
C GLN A 150 -5.93 -15.53 7.83
N TYR A 151 -6.84 -14.74 7.22
CA TYR A 151 -6.70 -14.32 5.82
C TYR A 151 -5.44 -13.46 5.61
N ILE A 152 -5.18 -12.46 6.45
CA ILE A 152 -3.97 -11.64 6.38
C ILE A 152 -2.72 -12.51 6.49
N VAL A 153 -2.70 -13.46 7.43
CA VAL A 153 -1.57 -14.38 7.64
C VAL A 153 -1.44 -15.37 6.47
N SER A 154 -2.50 -15.67 5.74
CA SER A 154 -2.45 -16.60 4.60
C SER A 154 -1.54 -16.14 3.46
N PHE A 155 -1.20 -14.86 3.38
CA PHE A 155 -0.26 -14.35 2.37
C PHE A 155 1.21 -14.71 2.63
N ARG A 156 1.57 -15.34 3.73
CA ARG A 156 2.97 -15.60 4.14
C ARG A 156 3.82 -16.36 3.14
N ASN A 157 3.23 -17.23 2.33
CA ASN A 157 3.93 -17.95 1.26
C ASN A 157 3.50 -17.49 -0.13
N HIS A 158 2.86 -16.32 -0.22
CA HIS A 158 2.53 -15.70 -1.49
C HIS A 158 3.78 -15.07 -2.10
N ASN A 159 4.12 -15.44 -3.33
CA ASN A 159 5.31 -15.01 -4.04
C ASN A 159 4.90 -14.22 -5.29
N GLU A 160 4.53 -12.98 -5.10
CA GLU A 160 4.15 -12.04 -6.14
C GLU A 160 4.75 -10.66 -5.84
N PHE A 161 4.55 -9.71 -6.73
CA PHE A 161 4.84 -8.33 -6.39
C PHE A 161 3.90 -7.85 -5.28
N HIS A 162 4.43 -7.10 -4.31
CA HIS A 162 3.66 -6.67 -3.14
C HIS A 162 2.43 -5.84 -3.53
N GLU A 163 2.51 -5.13 -4.65
CA GLU A 163 1.41 -4.36 -5.22
C GLU A 163 0.23 -5.22 -5.71
N GLN A 164 0.41 -6.54 -5.79
CA GLN A 164 -0.63 -7.51 -6.17
C GLN A 164 -1.27 -8.22 -4.97
N CYS A 165 -0.76 -7.97 -3.76
CA CYS A 165 -1.36 -8.43 -2.51
C CYS A 165 -2.49 -7.50 -2.06
#